data_e5e656e6050ddb6feee1e0d450587c40
#
_entry.id   e5e656e6050ddb6feee1e0d450587c40
#
_cell.length_a   1.000
_cell.length_b   1.000
_cell.length_c   1.000
_cell.angle_alpha   90.00
_cell.angle_beta   90.00
_cell.angle_gamma   90.00
#
_symmetry.space_group_name_H-M   'P 1'
#
loop_
_entity.id
_entity.type
_entity.pdbx_description
1 polymer ?
#
loop_
_entity_poly.entity_id
_entity_poly.type
_entity_poly.pdbx_seq_one_letter_code
_entity_poly.pdbx_strand_id
1 'polypeptide(L)'
;MYYIIFVMVLGLWIIAFNYARANKLSNLVIVLIITTLFIINRQNQDYEAYVDIFNVNELYAEIGYRWLIYGVKYLGGTHEVIIGLLGLFLGTTFLRLIQYSKYTAFGLLLYMLCPMPIDIVQIRNTFLFLFVINSLIELEKEHKFNSLCFVFMAPLFHSLGIVYVLAWVIIQFRTWRGYNKLMVLGLVLSFIVVPLLIKMLILLFNTRTLHAYIADGIKVHSLIIWAGPYLFDLFLLCYFRKKIVITDLHTKQWIDIIFSLMLFLSVFSPLLLYIDEINRIFRNALLLKYLVMMSIAQYLSRPTRYILYSYLLLFTFALSIYYTLQIDYDYIVFGLP
;
A
#
# COMPACT_ATOMS: atom_id res chain seq x y z
N MET A 1 -19.83 6.00 -9.44
CA MET A 1 -19.55 6.83 -10.64
C MET A 1 -19.05 8.23 -10.28
N TYR A 2 -19.67 8.96 -9.37
CA TYR A 2 -19.30 10.33 -8.96
C TYR A 2 -17.87 10.44 -8.44
N TYR A 3 -17.42 9.46 -7.65
CA TYR A 3 -16.06 9.43 -7.12
C TYR A 3 -15.00 9.42 -8.24
N ILE A 4 -15.17 8.57 -9.24
CA ILE A 4 -14.23 8.47 -10.38
C ILE A 4 -14.20 9.80 -11.15
N ILE A 5 -15.37 10.40 -11.41
CA ILE A 5 -15.47 11.71 -12.06
C ILE A 5 -14.74 12.78 -11.24
N PHE A 6 -14.95 12.83 -9.93
CA PHE A 6 -14.27 13.75 -9.03
C PHE A 6 -12.74 13.60 -9.13
N VAL A 7 -12.22 12.36 -9.06
CA VAL A 7 -10.78 12.12 -9.17
C VAL A 7 -10.22 12.49 -10.54
N MET A 8 -10.98 12.25 -11.63
CA MET A 8 -10.58 12.67 -12.98
C MET A 8 -10.51 14.20 -13.11
N VAL A 9 -11.51 14.93 -12.61
CA VAL A 9 -11.50 16.41 -12.61
C VAL A 9 -10.33 16.95 -11.81
N LEU A 10 -10.08 16.39 -10.64
CA LEU A 10 -8.91 16.72 -9.80
C LEU A 10 -7.61 16.43 -10.55
N GLY A 11 -7.55 15.32 -11.31
CA GLY A 11 -6.40 14.97 -12.14
C GLY A 11 -6.11 15.98 -13.24
N LEU A 12 -7.16 16.45 -13.94
CA LEU A 12 -7.02 17.51 -14.95
C LEU A 12 -6.52 18.80 -14.32
N TRP A 13 -7.04 19.16 -13.15
CA TRP A 13 -6.57 20.32 -12.39
C TRP A 13 -5.09 20.20 -12.00
N ILE A 14 -4.65 19.05 -11.45
CA ILE A 14 -3.26 18.79 -11.10
C ILE A 14 -2.34 18.89 -12.33
N ILE A 15 -2.76 18.35 -13.47
CA ILE A 15 -1.99 18.43 -14.72
C ILE A 15 -1.81 19.89 -15.14
N ALA A 16 -2.89 20.68 -15.11
CA ALA A 16 -2.84 22.10 -15.45
C ALA A 16 -1.91 22.89 -14.51
N PHE A 17 -1.99 22.64 -13.19
CA PHE A 17 -1.14 23.27 -12.20
C PHE A 17 0.34 22.85 -12.33
N ASN A 18 0.61 21.59 -12.60
CA ASN A 18 1.98 21.11 -12.81
C ASN A 18 2.60 21.70 -14.08
N TYR A 19 1.79 21.95 -15.12
CA TYR A 19 2.23 22.68 -16.31
C TYR A 19 2.63 24.11 -15.97
N ALA A 20 1.89 24.77 -15.08
CA ALA A 20 2.18 26.10 -14.56
C ALA A 20 3.31 26.16 -13.51
N ARG A 21 4.05 25.06 -13.28
CA ARG A 21 5.15 24.94 -12.27
C ARG A 21 4.70 25.06 -10.81
N ALA A 22 3.44 24.85 -10.50
CA ALA A 22 2.90 24.93 -9.13
C ALA A 22 2.94 23.57 -8.38
N ASN A 23 3.98 22.76 -8.59
CA ASN A 23 4.09 21.38 -8.09
C ASN A 23 3.95 21.25 -6.56
N LYS A 24 4.52 22.21 -5.79
CA LYS A 24 4.42 22.15 -4.32
C LYS A 24 2.99 22.37 -3.83
N LEU A 25 2.26 23.29 -4.47
CA LEU A 25 0.87 23.58 -4.11
C LEU A 25 -0.03 22.39 -4.46
N SER A 26 0.12 21.80 -5.67
CA SER A 26 -0.67 20.64 -6.07
C SER A 26 -0.42 19.43 -5.15
N ASN A 27 0.84 19.19 -4.74
CA ASN A 27 1.17 18.16 -3.78
C ASN A 27 0.49 18.39 -2.41
N LEU A 28 0.49 19.63 -1.92
CA LEU A 28 -0.16 19.95 -0.64
C LEU A 28 -1.69 19.79 -0.73
N VAL A 29 -2.30 20.30 -1.79
CA VAL A 29 -3.75 20.23 -1.98
C VAL A 29 -4.23 18.79 -2.05
N ILE A 30 -3.56 17.92 -2.81
CA ILE A 30 -3.96 16.50 -2.89
C ILE A 30 -3.84 15.80 -1.54
N VAL A 31 -2.79 16.09 -0.75
CA VAL A 31 -2.64 15.53 0.60
C VAL A 31 -3.77 16.00 1.51
N LEU A 32 -4.13 17.29 1.47
CA LEU A 32 -5.24 17.82 2.26
C LEU A 32 -6.57 17.17 1.87
N ILE A 33 -6.84 16.99 0.57
CA ILE A 33 -8.06 16.33 0.09
C ILE A 33 -8.11 14.88 0.61
N ILE A 34 -7.04 14.10 0.42
CA ILE A 34 -7.00 12.71 0.90
C ILE A 34 -7.20 12.65 2.42
N THR A 35 -6.50 13.48 3.16
CA THR A 35 -6.62 13.54 4.63
C THR A 35 -8.06 13.85 5.05
N THR A 36 -8.68 14.83 4.39
CA THR A 36 -10.07 15.22 4.68
C THR A 36 -11.03 14.07 4.39
N LEU A 37 -10.89 13.41 3.23
CA LEU A 37 -11.75 12.26 2.87
C LEU A 37 -11.63 11.12 3.89
N PHE A 38 -10.44 10.85 4.43
CA PHE A 38 -10.27 9.87 5.51
C PHE A 38 -10.97 10.30 6.81
N ILE A 39 -10.83 11.58 7.21
CA ILE A 39 -11.39 12.08 8.47
C ILE A 39 -12.93 12.12 8.45
N ILE A 40 -13.53 12.48 7.31
CA ILE A 40 -15.00 12.61 7.20
C ILE A 40 -15.70 11.29 6.92
N ASN A 41 -14.97 10.25 6.51
CA ASN A 41 -15.58 8.97 6.15
C ASN A 41 -16.14 8.26 7.39
N ARG A 42 -17.47 8.05 7.38
CA ARG A 42 -18.21 7.39 8.47
C ARG A 42 -19.25 6.39 7.93
N GLN A 43 -19.27 6.17 6.64
CA GLN A 43 -20.25 5.31 5.99
C GLN A 43 -19.51 4.35 5.06
N ASN A 44 -19.02 3.25 5.61
CA ASN A 44 -18.41 2.18 4.85
C ASN A 44 -18.82 0.83 5.41
N GLN A 45 -18.60 -0.22 4.65
CA GLN A 45 -19.06 -1.59 4.99
C GLN A 45 -18.57 -2.09 6.36
N ASP A 46 -17.37 -1.69 6.77
CA ASP A 46 -16.77 -2.15 8.03
C ASP A 46 -16.98 -1.14 9.18
N TYR A 47 -17.59 0.02 8.92
CA TYR A 47 -17.71 1.08 9.93
C TYR A 47 -18.41 0.61 11.20
N GLU A 48 -19.58 -0.03 11.05
CA GLU A 48 -20.36 -0.55 12.18
C GLU A 48 -19.59 -1.64 12.94
N ALA A 49 -18.88 -2.50 12.24
CA ALA A 49 -18.03 -3.52 12.86
C ALA A 49 -16.89 -2.88 13.68
N TYR A 50 -16.28 -1.79 13.21
CA TYR A 50 -15.27 -1.06 13.99
C TYR A 50 -15.88 -0.31 15.18
N VAL A 51 -17.09 0.23 15.05
CA VAL A 51 -17.83 0.84 16.18
C VAL A 51 -18.17 -0.23 17.24
N ASP A 52 -18.57 -1.42 16.82
CA ASP A 52 -18.82 -2.55 17.72
C ASP A 52 -17.52 -3.01 18.42
N ILE A 53 -16.41 -3.15 17.66
CA ILE A 53 -15.08 -3.43 18.24
C ILE A 53 -14.70 -2.34 19.25
N PHE A 54 -14.94 -1.08 18.95
CA PHE A 54 -14.65 0.02 19.87
C PHE A 54 -15.50 -0.07 21.15
N ASN A 55 -16.80 -0.33 21.04
CA ASN A 55 -17.73 -0.26 22.18
C ASN A 55 -17.72 -1.52 23.06
N VAL A 56 -17.72 -2.71 22.45
CA VAL A 56 -18.05 -3.98 23.11
C VAL A 56 -16.97 -5.06 22.94
N ASN A 57 -16.39 -5.17 21.77
CA ASN A 57 -15.63 -6.34 21.35
C ASN A 57 -14.13 -6.05 21.07
N GLU A 58 -13.52 -5.14 21.85
CA GLU A 58 -12.11 -4.73 21.64
C GLU A 58 -11.12 -5.91 21.65
N LEU A 59 -11.47 -7.04 22.27
CA LEU A 59 -10.62 -8.24 22.32
C LEU A 59 -10.38 -8.87 20.93
N TYR A 60 -11.25 -8.61 19.94
CA TYR A 60 -11.07 -9.04 18.56
C TYR A 60 -10.08 -8.20 17.76
N ALA A 61 -9.56 -7.11 18.34
CA ALA A 61 -8.55 -6.30 17.69
C ALA A 61 -7.13 -6.67 18.13
N GLU A 62 -6.15 -6.39 17.29
CA GLU A 62 -4.73 -6.51 17.62
C GLU A 62 -4.37 -5.55 18.77
N ILE A 63 -3.33 -5.90 19.51
CA ILE A 63 -2.97 -5.25 20.77
C ILE A 63 -2.73 -3.73 20.64
N GLY A 64 -2.10 -3.26 19.58
CA GLY A 64 -1.84 -1.83 19.35
C GLY A 64 -3.13 -1.07 19.07
N TYR A 65 -4.05 -1.67 18.28
CA TYR A 65 -5.35 -1.06 18.03
C TYR A 65 -6.20 -1.02 19.31
N ARG A 66 -6.13 -2.07 20.17
CA ARG A 66 -6.76 -2.05 21.50
C ARG A 66 -6.22 -0.94 22.41
N TRP A 67 -4.91 -0.76 22.47
CA TRP A 67 -4.32 0.34 23.23
C TRP A 67 -4.79 1.70 22.74
N LEU A 68 -4.93 1.87 21.42
CA LEU A 68 -5.50 3.09 20.84
C LEU A 68 -6.95 3.29 21.29
N ILE A 69 -7.80 2.24 21.28
CA ILE A 69 -9.17 2.27 21.77
C ILE A 69 -9.19 2.68 23.24
N TYR A 70 -8.40 2.04 24.11
CA TYR A 70 -8.35 2.37 25.54
C TYR A 70 -7.91 3.81 25.78
N GLY A 71 -6.90 4.30 25.06
CA GLY A 71 -6.45 5.68 25.17
C GLY A 71 -7.55 6.67 24.78
N VAL A 72 -8.25 6.42 23.68
CA VAL A 72 -9.37 7.28 23.23
C VAL A 72 -10.55 7.24 24.21
N LYS A 73 -10.94 6.05 24.70
CA LYS A 73 -11.99 5.91 25.72
C LYS A 73 -11.62 6.63 27.02
N TYR A 74 -10.37 6.49 27.47
CA TYR A 74 -9.90 7.17 28.69
C TYR A 74 -10.01 8.69 28.60
N LEU A 75 -9.82 9.26 27.40
CA LEU A 75 -9.99 10.69 27.13
C LEU A 75 -11.45 11.10 26.85
N GLY A 76 -12.41 10.18 26.99
CA GLY A 76 -13.83 10.43 26.72
C GLY A 76 -14.16 10.55 25.22
N GLY A 77 -13.26 10.09 24.34
CA GLY A 77 -13.45 10.13 22.87
C GLY A 77 -14.29 8.97 22.36
N THR A 78 -14.66 9.07 21.09
CA THR A 78 -15.45 8.08 20.35
C THR A 78 -14.63 7.44 19.22
N HIS A 79 -15.20 6.48 18.49
CA HIS A 79 -14.51 5.83 17.35
C HIS A 79 -14.06 6.84 16.28
N GLU A 80 -14.81 7.93 16.08
CA GLU A 80 -14.47 9.00 15.13
C GLU A 80 -13.13 9.67 15.45
N VAL A 81 -12.72 9.70 16.72
CA VAL A 81 -11.39 10.19 17.12
C VAL A 81 -10.30 9.30 16.53
N ILE A 82 -10.50 7.97 16.50
CA ILE A 82 -9.56 7.03 15.87
C ILE A 82 -9.44 7.30 14.37
N ILE A 83 -10.57 7.52 13.68
CA ILE A 83 -10.58 7.89 12.26
C ILE A 83 -9.84 9.21 12.04
N GLY A 84 -10.09 10.20 12.88
CA GLY A 84 -9.39 11.49 12.85
C GLY A 84 -7.87 11.34 13.01
N LEU A 85 -7.42 10.54 14.00
CA LEU A 85 -6.01 10.24 14.23
C LEU A 85 -5.38 9.51 13.02
N LEU A 86 -6.11 8.54 12.44
CA LEU A 86 -5.66 7.86 11.22
C LEU A 86 -5.48 8.85 10.06
N GLY A 87 -6.46 9.71 9.81
CA GLY A 87 -6.39 10.72 8.76
C GLY A 87 -5.22 11.69 8.97
N LEU A 88 -4.98 12.15 10.19
CA LEU A 88 -3.83 13.01 10.53
C LEU A 88 -2.50 12.27 10.34
N PHE A 89 -2.41 11.01 10.76
CA PHE A 89 -1.21 10.18 10.58
C PHE A 89 -0.92 9.94 9.08
N LEU A 90 -1.96 9.68 8.30
CA LEU A 90 -1.87 9.57 6.83
C LEU A 90 -1.39 10.89 6.21
N GLY A 91 -2.02 12.02 6.57
CA GLY A 91 -1.64 13.34 6.06
C GLY A 91 -0.19 13.68 6.35
N THR A 92 0.27 13.48 7.59
CA THR A 92 1.67 13.72 7.98
C THR A 92 2.64 12.79 7.25
N THR A 93 2.28 11.52 7.06
CA THR A 93 3.07 10.57 6.28
C THR A 93 3.20 11.01 4.82
N PHE A 94 2.10 11.43 4.20
CA PHE A 94 2.10 11.88 2.80
C PHE A 94 2.87 13.20 2.61
N LEU A 95 2.81 14.13 3.56
CA LEU A 95 3.64 15.32 3.56
C LEU A 95 5.14 14.97 3.56
N ARG A 96 5.55 13.93 4.27
CA ARG A 96 6.94 13.44 4.24
C ARG A 96 7.31 12.82 2.88
N LEU A 97 6.36 12.25 2.15
CA LEU A 97 6.60 11.64 0.84
C LEU A 97 6.75 12.66 -0.30
N ILE A 98 6.25 13.89 -0.14
CA ILE A 98 6.33 14.94 -1.17
C ILE A 98 7.79 15.25 -1.57
N GLN A 99 8.75 15.05 -0.67
CA GLN A 99 10.16 15.36 -0.91
C GLN A 99 10.82 14.48 -1.97
N TYR A 100 10.29 13.27 -2.24
CA TYR A 100 10.94 12.28 -3.14
C TYR A 100 10.66 12.50 -4.62
N SER A 101 9.62 13.26 -4.97
CA SER A 101 9.34 13.57 -6.38
C SER A 101 8.47 14.83 -6.52
N LYS A 102 8.82 15.65 -7.50
CA LYS A 102 7.96 16.77 -7.92
C LYS A 102 6.62 16.33 -8.50
N TYR A 103 6.49 15.07 -8.89
CA TYR A 103 5.27 14.48 -9.46
C TYR A 103 4.48 13.67 -8.44
N THR A 104 4.75 13.81 -7.15
CA THR A 104 4.06 13.08 -6.07
C THR A 104 2.54 13.23 -6.15
N ALA A 105 2.02 14.43 -6.50
CA ALA A 105 0.59 14.64 -6.65
C ALA A 105 -0.06 13.67 -7.65
N PHE A 106 0.61 13.34 -8.76
CA PHE A 106 0.08 12.38 -9.71
C PHE A 106 0.07 10.94 -9.13
N GLY A 107 1.12 10.56 -8.40
CA GLY A 107 1.14 9.27 -7.68
C GLY A 107 0.04 9.16 -6.62
N LEU A 108 -0.22 10.24 -5.88
CA LEU A 108 -1.31 10.29 -4.90
C LEU A 108 -2.70 10.30 -5.58
N LEU A 109 -2.84 10.90 -6.77
CA LEU A 109 -4.05 10.81 -7.57
C LEU A 109 -4.34 9.35 -7.98
N LEU A 110 -3.31 8.61 -8.42
CA LEU A 110 -3.44 7.19 -8.72
C LEU A 110 -3.85 6.39 -7.47
N TYR A 111 -3.28 6.74 -6.31
CA TYR A 111 -3.69 6.15 -5.02
C TYR A 111 -5.17 6.44 -4.72
N MET A 112 -5.65 7.65 -4.95
CA MET A 112 -7.08 7.97 -4.80
C MET A 112 -7.96 7.10 -5.71
N LEU A 113 -7.57 6.87 -6.96
CA LEU A 113 -8.31 5.97 -7.85
C LEU A 113 -8.33 4.53 -7.33
N CYS A 114 -7.19 4.03 -6.89
CA CYS A 114 -6.99 2.71 -6.29
C CYS A 114 -5.61 2.69 -5.60
N PRO A 115 -5.47 2.29 -4.32
CA PRO A 115 -6.44 1.54 -3.49
C PRO A 115 -7.16 2.34 -2.40
N MET A 116 -7.10 3.68 -2.36
CA MET A 116 -7.60 4.51 -1.26
C MET A 116 -9.03 4.15 -0.79
N PRO A 117 -10.04 3.92 -1.65
CA PRO A 117 -11.38 3.59 -1.17
C PRO A 117 -11.41 2.34 -0.30
N ILE A 118 -10.56 1.35 -0.62
CA ILE A 118 -10.45 0.13 0.17
C ILE A 118 -9.70 0.37 1.48
N ASP A 119 -8.67 1.24 1.45
CA ASP A 119 -7.88 1.57 2.63
C ASP A 119 -8.70 2.37 3.65
N ILE A 120 -9.65 3.19 3.20
CA ILE A 120 -10.63 3.88 4.08
C ILE A 120 -11.48 2.86 4.85
N VAL A 121 -11.89 1.76 4.22
CA VAL A 121 -12.65 0.68 4.86
C VAL A 121 -11.77 -0.08 5.85
N GLN A 122 -10.53 -0.39 5.49
CA GLN A 122 -9.63 -1.26 6.25
C GLN A 122 -8.71 -0.49 7.19
N ILE A 123 -9.27 0.17 8.19
CA ILE A 123 -8.59 1.08 9.14
C ILE A 123 -7.30 0.47 9.72
N ARG A 124 -7.35 -0.78 10.22
CA ARG A 124 -6.19 -1.44 10.85
C ARG A 124 -5.06 -1.72 9.86
N ASN A 125 -5.41 -2.15 8.64
CA ASN A 125 -4.43 -2.36 7.57
C ASN A 125 -3.80 -1.03 7.13
N THR A 126 -4.57 0.06 7.14
CA THR A 126 -4.05 1.40 6.80
C THR A 126 -3.07 1.89 7.86
N PHE A 127 -3.35 1.72 9.16
CA PHE A 127 -2.36 2.01 10.22
C PHE A 127 -1.07 1.22 10.01
N LEU A 128 -1.17 -0.11 9.82
CA LEU A 128 -0.02 -0.96 9.51
C LEU A 128 0.81 -0.35 8.39
N PHE A 129 0.17 -0.03 7.26
CA PHE A 129 0.85 0.43 6.07
C PHE A 129 1.52 1.80 6.26
N LEU A 130 0.90 2.71 7.00
CA LEU A 130 1.50 4.01 7.36
C LEU A 130 2.74 3.84 8.24
N PHE A 131 2.73 2.89 9.18
CA PHE A 131 3.93 2.54 9.95
C PHE A 131 5.04 2.00 9.05
N VAL A 132 4.70 1.14 8.09
CA VAL A 132 5.67 0.63 7.10
C VAL A 132 6.26 1.78 6.28
N ILE A 133 5.45 2.68 5.73
CA ILE A 133 5.93 3.83 4.95
C ILE A 133 6.89 4.69 5.80
N ASN A 134 6.52 5.03 7.04
CA ASN A 134 7.39 5.82 7.90
C ASN A 134 8.69 5.08 8.23
N SER A 135 8.65 3.75 8.41
CA SER A 135 9.85 2.93 8.56
C SER A 135 10.77 3.05 7.34
N LEU A 136 10.23 2.97 6.12
CA LEU A 136 11.02 3.08 4.89
C LEU A 136 11.62 4.49 4.71
N ILE A 137 10.88 5.55 5.08
CA ILE A 137 11.37 6.93 5.09
C ILE A 137 12.55 7.10 6.07
N GLU A 138 12.42 6.55 7.28
CA GLU A 138 13.53 6.60 8.26
C GLU A 138 14.72 5.74 7.83
N LEU A 139 14.47 4.61 7.16
CA LEU A 139 15.53 3.76 6.61
C LEU A 139 16.30 4.46 5.49
N GLU A 140 15.61 5.22 4.64
CA GLU A 140 16.24 6.02 3.59
C GLU A 140 17.15 7.11 4.18
N LYS A 141 16.74 7.71 5.30
CA LYS A 141 17.53 8.70 6.05
C LYS A 141 18.64 8.08 6.91
N GLU A 142 18.84 6.77 6.82
CA GLU A 142 19.80 5.99 7.63
C GLU A 142 19.51 6.00 9.14
N HIS A 143 18.33 6.45 9.57
CA HIS A 143 17.88 6.41 10.95
C HIS A 143 17.35 5.01 11.31
N LYS A 144 18.24 4.02 11.35
CA LYS A 144 17.88 2.60 11.50
C LYS A 144 17.05 2.29 12.74
N PHE A 145 17.33 2.94 13.88
CA PHE A 145 16.57 2.73 15.11
C PHE A 145 15.12 3.22 14.97
N ASN A 146 14.90 4.43 14.46
CA ASN A 146 13.55 4.94 14.23
C ASN A 146 12.80 4.08 13.22
N SER A 147 13.47 3.67 12.15
CA SER A 147 12.92 2.75 11.15
C SER A 147 12.48 1.43 11.78
N LEU A 148 13.30 0.86 12.66
CA LEU A 148 13.00 -0.36 13.40
C LEU A 148 11.77 -0.17 14.30
N CYS A 149 11.72 0.92 15.06
CA CYS A 149 10.56 1.24 15.91
C CYS A 149 9.27 1.31 15.09
N PHE A 150 9.28 2.00 13.96
CA PHE A 150 8.10 2.10 13.11
C PHE A 150 7.68 0.73 12.55
N VAL A 151 8.59 -0.09 12.03
CA VAL A 151 8.19 -1.38 11.46
C VAL A 151 7.66 -2.36 12.51
N PHE A 152 8.14 -2.29 13.76
CA PHE A 152 7.62 -3.10 14.85
C PHE A 152 6.23 -2.66 15.33
N MET A 153 5.83 -1.41 15.09
CA MET A 153 4.44 -0.98 15.33
C MET A 153 3.45 -1.63 14.34
N ALA A 154 3.87 -1.96 13.13
CA ALA A 154 2.97 -2.49 12.10
C ALA A 154 2.22 -3.77 12.53
N PRO A 155 2.86 -4.85 13.06
CA PRO A 155 2.14 -6.05 13.51
C PRO A 155 1.25 -5.81 14.73
N LEU A 156 1.45 -4.75 15.49
CA LEU A 156 0.57 -4.41 16.61
C LEU A 156 -0.80 -3.90 16.13
N PHE A 157 -0.91 -3.42 14.90
CA PHE A 157 -2.17 -2.95 14.31
C PHE A 157 -2.80 -3.93 13.33
N HIS A 158 -2.01 -4.80 12.70
CA HIS A 158 -2.52 -5.85 11.84
C HIS A 158 -1.49 -6.98 11.69
N SER A 159 -1.94 -8.23 11.78
CA SER A 159 -1.07 -9.43 11.75
C SER A 159 -0.16 -9.52 10.53
N LEU A 160 -0.59 -9.04 9.35
CA LEU A 160 0.26 -8.95 8.15
C LEU A 160 1.50 -8.07 8.34
N GLY A 161 1.57 -7.26 9.39
CA GLY A 161 2.74 -6.46 9.72
C GLY A 161 4.01 -7.28 9.93
N ILE A 162 3.87 -8.55 10.33
CA ILE A 162 5.03 -9.46 10.49
C ILE A 162 5.81 -9.65 9.18
N VAL A 163 5.11 -9.66 8.04
CA VAL A 163 5.74 -9.76 6.71
C VAL A 163 6.66 -8.57 6.45
N TYR A 164 6.26 -7.37 6.89
CA TYR A 164 7.06 -6.15 6.72
C TYR A 164 8.22 -6.06 7.71
N VAL A 165 8.10 -6.66 8.90
CA VAL A 165 9.24 -6.82 9.82
C VAL A 165 10.30 -7.73 9.17
N LEU A 166 9.90 -8.87 8.60
CA LEU A 166 10.79 -9.75 7.85
C LEU A 166 11.40 -9.03 6.64
N ALA A 167 10.57 -8.28 5.89
CA ALA A 167 11.04 -7.46 4.77
C ALA A 167 12.12 -6.47 5.23
N TRP A 168 11.90 -5.78 6.35
CA TRP A 168 12.86 -4.82 6.90
C TRP A 168 14.22 -5.47 7.18
N VAL A 169 14.23 -6.65 7.80
CA VAL A 169 15.47 -7.41 8.05
C VAL A 169 16.17 -7.75 6.72
N ILE A 170 15.43 -8.28 5.77
CA ILE A 170 15.98 -8.72 4.48
C ILE A 170 16.51 -7.54 3.65
N ILE A 171 15.83 -6.39 3.68
CA ILE A 171 16.27 -5.18 2.97
C ILE A 171 17.62 -4.65 3.48
N GLN A 172 18.01 -4.92 4.72
CA GLN A 172 19.36 -4.54 5.21
C GLN A 172 20.48 -5.17 4.36
N PHE A 173 20.22 -6.30 3.74
CA PHE A 173 21.17 -6.99 2.86
C PHE A 173 21.10 -6.56 1.38
N ARG A 174 20.31 -5.53 1.03
CA ARG A 174 20.09 -5.08 -0.35
C ARG A 174 21.36 -4.68 -1.11
N THR A 175 22.41 -4.27 -0.41
CA THR A 175 23.72 -3.92 -1.00
C THR A 175 24.59 -5.14 -1.31
N TRP A 176 24.25 -6.31 -0.80
CA TRP A 176 24.98 -7.53 -1.11
C TRP A 176 24.78 -7.92 -2.58
N ARG A 177 25.88 -8.24 -3.26
CA ARG A 177 25.88 -8.56 -4.71
C ARG A 177 24.96 -9.74 -5.10
N GLY A 178 24.73 -10.67 -4.17
CA GLY A 178 23.86 -11.84 -4.35
C GLY A 178 22.38 -11.57 -4.10
N TYR A 179 22.02 -10.44 -3.51
CA TYR A 179 20.66 -10.16 -3.03
C TYR A 179 19.56 -10.39 -4.08
N ASN A 180 19.68 -9.74 -5.24
CA ASN A 180 18.67 -9.88 -6.30
C ASN A 180 18.55 -11.31 -6.81
N LYS A 181 19.67 -12.03 -6.94
CA LYS A 181 19.69 -13.44 -7.37
C LYS A 181 18.99 -14.33 -6.35
N LEU A 182 19.28 -14.11 -5.05
CA LEU A 182 18.63 -14.85 -3.97
C LEU A 182 17.14 -14.62 -3.93
N MET A 183 16.67 -13.37 -4.08
CA MET A 183 15.23 -13.05 -4.08
C MET A 183 14.53 -13.64 -5.31
N VAL A 184 15.12 -13.58 -6.51
CA VAL A 184 14.56 -14.22 -7.70
C VAL A 184 14.51 -15.74 -7.55
N LEU A 185 15.56 -16.35 -7.00
CA LEU A 185 15.55 -17.78 -6.69
C LEU A 185 14.44 -18.11 -5.66
N GLY A 186 14.32 -17.30 -4.60
CA GLY A 186 13.24 -17.42 -3.60
C GLY A 186 11.85 -17.33 -4.22
N LEU A 187 11.64 -16.40 -5.16
CA LEU A 187 10.40 -16.30 -5.93
C LEU A 187 10.11 -17.57 -6.73
N VAL A 188 11.08 -18.08 -7.48
CA VAL A 188 10.90 -19.31 -8.27
C VAL A 188 10.63 -20.52 -7.37
N LEU A 189 11.41 -20.67 -6.30
CA LEU A 189 11.23 -21.77 -5.34
C LEU A 189 9.88 -21.67 -4.60
N SER A 190 9.37 -20.47 -4.34
CA SER A 190 8.10 -20.30 -3.64
C SER A 190 6.92 -20.91 -4.41
N PHE A 191 6.94 -20.92 -5.76
CA PHE A 191 5.92 -21.61 -6.56
C PHE A 191 5.92 -23.13 -6.39
N ILE A 192 7.03 -23.71 -5.89
CA ILE A 192 7.12 -25.15 -5.58
C ILE A 192 6.84 -25.37 -4.10
N VAL A 193 7.45 -24.57 -3.22
CA VAL A 193 7.42 -24.77 -1.76
C VAL A 193 6.05 -24.43 -1.18
N VAL A 194 5.42 -23.31 -1.60
CA VAL A 194 4.14 -22.86 -1.05
C VAL A 194 3.03 -23.89 -1.23
N PRO A 195 2.77 -24.48 -2.43
CA PRO A 195 1.78 -25.53 -2.58
C PRO A 195 2.02 -26.75 -1.69
N LEU A 196 3.30 -27.14 -1.51
CA LEU A 196 3.67 -28.25 -0.63
C LEU A 196 3.40 -27.92 0.83
N LEU A 197 3.78 -26.73 1.29
CA LEU A 197 3.52 -26.29 2.65
C LEU A 197 2.02 -26.20 2.95
N ILE A 198 1.23 -25.68 2.04
CA ILE A 198 -0.23 -25.60 2.19
C ILE A 198 -0.83 -27.01 2.34
N LYS A 199 -0.42 -27.95 1.49
CA LYS A 199 -0.86 -29.36 1.61
C LYS A 199 -0.46 -29.97 2.95
N MET A 200 0.78 -29.73 3.41
CA MET A 200 1.24 -30.21 4.71
C MET A 200 0.46 -29.59 5.87
N LEU A 201 0.17 -28.29 5.81
CA LEU A 201 -0.61 -27.60 6.85
C LEU A 201 -2.04 -28.15 6.95
N ILE A 202 -2.70 -28.42 5.80
CA ILE A 202 -4.02 -29.05 5.77
C ILE A 202 -3.98 -30.45 6.41
N LEU A 203 -2.96 -31.25 6.09
CA LEU A 203 -2.82 -32.60 6.64
C LEU A 203 -2.53 -32.61 8.13
N LEU A 204 -1.70 -31.65 8.63
CA LEU A 204 -1.26 -31.63 10.02
C LEU A 204 -2.29 -30.97 10.97
N PHE A 205 -2.91 -29.91 10.54
CA PHE A 205 -3.72 -29.07 11.43
C PHE A 205 -5.23 -29.21 11.22
N ASN A 206 -5.70 -29.80 10.12
CA ASN A 206 -7.11 -30.11 9.80
C ASN A 206 -8.16 -29.27 10.59
N THR A 207 -7.87 -27.98 10.82
CA THR A 207 -8.75 -27.09 11.58
C THR A 207 -9.80 -26.47 10.67
N ARG A 208 -11.00 -26.29 11.21
CA ARG A 208 -12.14 -25.67 10.51
C ARG A 208 -11.76 -24.29 9.94
N THR A 209 -10.94 -23.53 10.68
CA THR A 209 -10.46 -22.22 10.28
C THR A 209 -9.53 -22.30 9.06
N LEU A 210 -8.59 -23.24 9.02
CA LEU A 210 -7.68 -23.43 7.91
C LEU A 210 -8.44 -23.83 6.63
N HIS A 211 -9.44 -24.72 6.79
CA HIS A 211 -10.32 -25.09 5.69
C HIS A 211 -11.15 -23.92 5.16
N ALA A 212 -11.63 -23.02 6.02
CA ALA A 212 -12.36 -21.84 5.58
C ALA A 212 -11.51 -20.90 4.71
N TYR A 213 -10.20 -20.76 5.01
CA TYR A 213 -9.29 -19.93 4.21
C TYR A 213 -8.81 -20.58 2.90
N ILE A 214 -8.81 -21.91 2.82
CA ILE A 214 -8.20 -22.66 1.70
C ILE A 214 -9.26 -23.43 0.88
N ALA A 215 -10.49 -23.56 1.39
CA ALA A 215 -11.51 -24.46 0.86
C ALA A 215 -12.09 -24.11 -0.51
N ASP A 216 -11.90 -22.88 -0.99
CA ASP A 216 -12.52 -22.38 -2.25
C ASP A 216 -11.77 -22.81 -3.53
N GLY A 217 -10.78 -23.71 -3.41
CA GLY A 217 -9.99 -24.17 -4.56
C GLY A 217 -8.87 -23.20 -4.96
N ILE A 218 -8.22 -23.48 -6.09
CA ILE A 218 -7.09 -22.69 -6.60
C ILE A 218 -7.61 -21.41 -7.27
N LYS A 219 -7.22 -20.25 -6.72
CA LYS A 219 -7.67 -18.91 -7.16
C LYS A 219 -6.73 -18.30 -8.21
N VAL A 220 -6.67 -18.87 -9.40
CA VAL A 220 -5.79 -18.41 -10.48
C VAL A 220 -6.05 -16.95 -10.85
N HIS A 221 -7.31 -16.49 -10.78
CA HIS A 221 -7.66 -15.09 -11.07
C HIS A 221 -6.96 -14.10 -10.12
N SER A 222 -6.86 -14.42 -8.82
CA SER A 222 -6.16 -13.57 -7.84
C SER A 222 -4.68 -13.45 -8.16
N LEU A 223 -4.04 -14.55 -8.59
CA LEU A 223 -2.65 -14.51 -9.04
C LEU A 223 -2.48 -13.61 -10.29
N ILE A 224 -3.37 -13.74 -11.29
CA ILE A 224 -3.29 -12.95 -12.52
C ILE A 224 -3.51 -11.46 -12.24
N ILE A 225 -4.52 -11.12 -11.46
CA ILE A 225 -4.90 -9.72 -11.19
C ILE A 225 -3.84 -9.01 -10.34
N TRP A 226 -3.27 -9.70 -9.36
CA TRP A 226 -2.35 -9.08 -8.41
C TRP A 226 -0.87 -9.30 -8.74
N ALA A 227 -0.46 -10.54 -8.90
CA ALA A 227 0.94 -10.86 -9.11
C ALA A 227 1.42 -10.52 -10.53
N GLY A 228 0.59 -10.72 -11.56
CA GLY A 228 0.98 -10.44 -12.94
C GLY A 228 1.43 -8.98 -13.14
N PRO A 229 0.57 -7.98 -12.89
CA PRO A 229 0.94 -6.58 -12.97
C PRO A 229 2.06 -6.19 -12.02
N TYR A 230 2.07 -6.75 -10.80
CA TYR A 230 3.11 -6.48 -9.82
C TYR A 230 4.50 -6.92 -10.31
N LEU A 231 4.62 -8.11 -10.89
CA LEU A 231 5.86 -8.61 -11.47
C LEU A 231 6.28 -7.80 -12.70
N PHE A 232 5.31 -7.34 -13.51
CA PHE A 232 5.58 -6.44 -14.62
C PHE A 232 6.14 -5.09 -14.12
N ASP A 233 5.55 -4.50 -13.07
CA ASP A 233 6.05 -3.28 -12.45
C ASP A 233 7.47 -3.46 -11.90
N LEU A 234 7.74 -4.61 -11.29
CA LEU A 234 9.06 -4.96 -10.78
C LEU A 234 10.09 -5.06 -11.92
N PHE A 235 9.68 -5.63 -13.06
CA PHE A 235 10.49 -5.66 -14.28
C PHE A 235 10.78 -4.24 -14.79
N LEU A 236 9.77 -3.37 -14.89
CA LEU A 236 9.94 -1.96 -15.28
C LEU A 236 10.89 -1.21 -14.33
N LEU A 237 10.75 -1.40 -13.02
CA LEU A 237 11.65 -0.82 -12.04
C LEU A 237 13.09 -1.30 -12.23
N CYS A 238 13.28 -2.59 -12.46
CA CYS A 238 14.60 -3.16 -12.73
C CYS A 238 15.21 -2.56 -14.01
N TYR A 239 14.41 -2.42 -15.07
CA TYR A 239 14.84 -1.83 -16.34
C TYR A 239 15.27 -0.36 -16.15
N PHE A 240 14.42 0.47 -15.52
CA PHE A 240 14.72 1.89 -15.33
C PHE A 240 15.92 2.11 -14.42
N ARG A 241 16.06 1.35 -13.33
CA ARG A 241 17.24 1.42 -12.45
C ARG A 241 18.57 1.20 -13.19
N LYS A 242 18.57 0.36 -14.24
CA LYS A 242 19.77 0.09 -15.04
C LYS A 242 20.03 1.14 -16.12
N LYS A 243 18.98 1.81 -16.62
CA LYS A 243 19.08 2.70 -17.78
C LYS A 243 19.18 4.17 -17.41
N ILE A 244 18.71 4.57 -16.22
CA ILE A 244 18.63 5.97 -15.82
C ILE A 244 19.78 6.29 -14.86
N VAL A 245 20.45 7.40 -15.13
CA VAL A 245 21.41 7.98 -14.20
C VAL A 245 20.66 8.87 -13.23
N ILE A 246 20.52 8.41 -11.99
CA ILE A 246 19.90 9.16 -10.90
C ILE A 246 21.01 9.87 -10.15
N THR A 247 21.02 11.20 -10.24
CA THR A 247 22.07 12.05 -9.64
C THR A 247 21.83 12.36 -8.17
N ASP A 248 20.57 12.39 -7.75
CA ASP A 248 20.20 12.61 -6.37
C ASP A 248 20.31 11.33 -5.54
N LEU A 249 21.16 11.34 -4.50
CA LEU A 249 21.44 10.18 -3.67
C LEU A 249 20.20 9.73 -2.88
N HIS A 250 19.41 10.68 -2.35
CA HIS A 250 18.20 10.36 -1.59
C HIS A 250 17.16 9.65 -2.46
N THR A 251 16.90 10.19 -3.65
CA THR A 251 15.98 9.53 -4.62
C THR A 251 16.49 8.14 -5.01
N LYS A 252 17.81 7.98 -5.22
CA LYS A 252 18.39 6.67 -5.54
C LYS A 252 18.20 5.68 -4.41
N GLN A 253 18.52 6.05 -3.17
CA GLN A 253 18.33 5.21 -1.99
C GLN A 253 16.85 4.82 -1.80
N TRP A 254 15.94 5.78 -1.96
CA TRP A 254 14.49 5.55 -1.92
C TRP A 254 14.06 4.48 -2.93
N ILE A 255 14.46 4.64 -4.20
CA ILE A 255 14.15 3.68 -5.27
C ILE A 255 14.72 2.29 -4.95
N ASP A 256 15.95 2.22 -4.43
CA ASP A 256 16.62 0.96 -4.09
C ASP A 256 15.92 0.24 -2.94
N ILE A 257 15.45 0.96 -1.93
CA ILE A 257 14.70 0.41 -0.80
C ILE A 257 13.34 -0.14 -1.28
N ILE A 258 12.57 0.66 -2.04
CA ILE A 258 11.24 0.22 -2.52
C ILE A 258 11.38 -0.95 -3.50
N PHE A 259 12.35 -0.93 -4.40
CA PHE A 259 12.63 -2.07 -5.28
C PHE A 259 12.93 -3.34 -4.48
N SER A 260 13.78 -3.23 -3.45
CA SER A 260 14.14 -4.37 -2.61
C SER A 260 12.95 -4.92 -1.83
N LEU A 261 12.08 -4.03 -1.32
CA LEU A 261 10.82 -4.41 -0.69
C LEU A 261 9.92 -5.14 -1.68
N MET A 262 9.69 -4.56 -2.85
CA MET A 262 8.83 -5.17 -3.86
C MET A 262 9.37 -6.53 -4.32
N LEU A 263 10.68 -6.67 -4.48
CA LEU A 263 11.31 -7.93 -4.84
C LEU A 263 11.12 -9.00 -3.74
N PHE A 264 11.24 -8.63 -2.47
CA PHE A 264 10.94 -9.53 -1.36
C PHE A 264 9.46 -9.93 -1.32
N LEU A 265 8.54 -8.96 -1.44
CA LEU A 265 7.10 -9.24 -1.41
C LEU A 265 6.65 -10.14 -2.57
N SER A 266 7.35 -10.13 -3.71
CA SER A 266 7.03 -11.00 -4.85
C SER A 266 7.12 -12.50 -4.50
N VAL A 267 7.93 -12.88 -3.50
CA VAL A 267 8.03 -14.26 -3.03
C VAL A 267 6.71 -14.79 -2.47
N PHE A 268 5.81 -13.91 -2.04
CA PHE A 268 4.47 -14.27 -1.54
C PHE A 268 3.43 -14.46 -2.66
N SER A 269 3.78 -14.21 -3.93
CA SER A 269 2.84 -14.34 -5.06
C SER A 269 2.10 -15.70 -5.12
N PRO A 270 2.75 -16.86 -4.90
CA PRO A 270 2.04 -18.14 -4.97
C PRO A 270 0.96 -18.32 -3.88
N LEU A 271 1.06 -17.59 -2.76
CA LEU A 271 0.03 -17.63 -1.72
C LEU A 271 -1.32 -17.08 -2.21
N LEU A 272 -1.34 -16.19 -3.21
CA LEU A 272 -2.57 -15.69 -3.85
C LEU A 272 -3.41 -16.79 -4.49
N LEU A 273 -2.81 -17.94 -4.79
CA LEU A 273 -3.55 -19.10 -5.28
C LEU A 273 -4.45 -19.74 -4.22
N TYR A 274 -4.21 -19.46 -2.94
CA TYR A 274 -4.83 -20.17 -1.82
C TYR A 274 -5.50 -19.23 -0.82
N ILE A 275 -4.98 -18.01 -0.64
CA ILE A 275 -5.37 -17.09 0.45
C ILE A 275 -5.60 -15.69 -0.13
N ASP A 276 -6.88 -15.25 -0.15
CA ASP A 276 -7.23 -13.93 -0.72
C ASP A 276 -6.67 -12.76 0.09
N GLU A 277 -6.57 -12.88 1.42
CA GLU A 277 -6.06 -11.81 2.28
C GLU A 277 -4.64 -11.39 1.93
N ILE A 278 -3.87 -12.25 1.27
CA ILE A 278 -2.52 -11.95 0.78
C ILE A 278 -2.52 -10.82 -0.27
N ASN A 279 -3.65 -10.61 -0.96
CA ASN A 279 -3.80 -9.49 -1.90
C ASN A 279 -3.50 -8.13 -1.23
N ARG A 280 -3.75 -8.00 0.08
CA ARG A 280 -3.46 -6.78 0.86
C ARG A 280 -1.99 -6.40 0.82
N ILE A 281 -1.07 -7.38 0.78
CA ILE A 281 0.37 -7.12 0.67
C ILE A 281 0.67 -6.42 -0.67
N PHE A 282 0.11 -6.92 -1.77
CA PHE A 282 0.30 -6.37 -3.11
C PHE A 282 -0.43 -5.03 -3.28
N ARG A 283 -1.62 -4.90 -2.69
CA ARG A 283 -2.37 -3.64 -2.68
C ARG A 283 -1.63 -2.53 -1.92
N ASN A 284 -1.11 -2.84 -0.74
CA ASN A 284 -0.29 -1.89 0.03
C ASN A 284 0.93 -1.43 -0.79
N ALA A 285 1.52 -2.31 -1.59
CA ALA A 285 2.63 -1.97 -2.45
C ALA A 285 2.25 -1.04 -3.62
N LEU A 286 0.95 -0.90 -3.99
CA LEU A 286 0.53 -0.03 -5.09
C LEU A 286 0.91 1.44 -4.85
N LEU A 287 0.66 1.98 -3.66
CA LEU A 287 1.06 3.36 -3.35
C LEU A 287 2.57 3.54 -3.48
N LEU A 288 3.36 2.63 -2.91
CA LEU A 288 4.82 2.67 -3.01
C LEU A 288 5.29 2.58 -4.47
N LYS A 289 4.64 1.74 -5.28
CA LYS A 289 4.86 1.65 -6.72
C LYS A 289 4.61 2.99 -7.41
N TYR A 290 3.46 3.62 -7.16
CA TYR A 290 3.14 4.91 -7.77
C TYR A 290 4.18 5.96 -7.41
N LEU A 291 4.57 6.05 -6.15
CA LEU A 291 5.54 7.04 -5.69
C LEU A 291 6.93 6.81 -6.27
N VAL A 292 7.40 5.56 -6.30
CA VAL A 292 8.71 5.25 -6.88
C VAL A 292 8.75 5.47 -8.38
N MET A 293 7.65 5.15 -9.10
CA MET A 293 7.54 5.44 -10.53
C MET A 293 7.52 6.96 -10.80
N MET A 294 6.92 7.75 -9.91
CA MET A 294 6.99 9.21 -9.99
C MET A 294 8.39 9.75 -9.70
N SER A 295 9.11 9.12 -8.78
CA SER A 295 10.53 9.47 -8.53
C SER A 295 11.41 9.16 -9.76
N ILE A 296 11.15 8.08 -10.47
CA ILE A 296 11.82 7.72 -11.73
C ILE A 296 11.42 8.67 -12.86
N ALA A 297 10.13 9.01 -12.96
CA ALA A 297 9.58 9.84 -14.04
C ALA A 297 10.29 11.19 -14.21
N GLN A 298 10.84 11.75 -13.12
CA GLN A 298 11.55 13.04 -13.18
C GLN A 298 12.87 12.96 -14.00
N TYR A 299 13.45 11.78 -14.14
CA TYR A 299 14.69 11.53 -14.90
C TYR A 299 14.44 11.00 -16.32
N LEU A 300 13.18 10.71 -16.69
CA LEU A 300 12.81 10.22 -18.02
C LEU A 300 12.66 11.36 -19.03
N SER A 301 12.93 11.06 -20.31
CA SER A 301 12.55 11.92 -21.43
C SER A 301 11.04 12.16 -21.45
N ARG A 302 10.60 13.29 -22.02
CA ARG A 302 9.17 13.60 -22.09
C ARG A 302 8.31 12.48 -22.71
N PRO A 303 8.66 11.90 -23.89
CA PRO A 303 7.86 10.82 -24.49
C PRO A 303 7.76 9.61 -23.58
N THR A 304 8.89 9.13 -23.03
CA THR A 304 8.93 7.95 -22.15
C THR A 304 8.12 8.18 -20.87
N ARG A 305 8.15 9.41 -20.34
CA ARG A 305 7.37 9.80 -19.16
C ARG A 305 5.86 9.74 -19.44
N TYR A 306 5.40 10.22 -20.59
CA TYR A 306 3.97 10.13 -20.95
C TYR A 306 3.53 8.69 -21.14
N ILE A 307 4.37 7.83 -21.74
CA ILE A 307 4.08 6.38 -21.85
C ILE A 307 3.92 5.77 -20.45
N LEU A 308 4.83 6.09 -19.51
CA LEU A 308 4.74 5.61 -18.13
C LEU A 308 3.45 6.09 -17.45
N TYR A 309 3.10 7.37 -17.60
CA TYR A 309 1.87 7.93 -17.01
C TYR A 309 0.62 7.28 -17.58
N SER A 310 0.57 7.09 -18.91
CA SER A 310 -0.56 6.41 -19.58
C SER A 310 -0.70 4.98 -19.09
N TYR A 311 0.41 4.24 -18.97
CA TYR A 311 0.41 2.89 -18.42
C TYR A 311 -0.15 2.86 -17.00
N LEU A 312 0.39 3.69 -16.10
CA LEU A 312 -0.04 3.72 -14.70
C LEU A 312 -1.51 4.13 -14.57
N LEU A 313 -1.96 5.10 -15.36
CA LEU A 313 -3.35 5.56 -15.35
C LEU A 313 -4.30 4.48 -15.84
N LEU A 314 -4.02 3.85 -16.98
CA LEU A 314 -4.86 2.79 -17.56
C LEU A 314 -4.92 1.57 -16.62
N PHE A 315 -3.77 1.17 -16.07
CA PHE A 315 -3.72 0.08 -15.11
C PHE A 315 -4.54 0.38 -13.85
N THR A 316 -4.33 1.57 -13.25
CA THR A 316 -5.06 1.96 -12.03
C THR A 316 -6.56 2.12 -12.29
N PHE A 317 -6.93 2.64 -13.45
CA PHE A 317 -8.34 2.75 -13.86
C PHE A 317 -8.99 1.37 -14.03
N ALA A 318 -8.29 0.42 -14.66
CA ALA A 318 -8.79 -0.96 -14.78
C ALA A 318 -8.98 -1.62 -13.40
N LEU A 319 -8.04 -1.44 -12.46
CA LEU A 319 -8.21 -1.90 -11.09
C LEU A 319 -9.38 -1.20 -10.37
N SER A 320 -9.52 0.12 -10.57
CA SER A 320 -10.63 0.88 -9.97
C SER A 320 -11.99 0.36 -10.46
N ILE A 321 -12.15 0.09 -11.75
CA ILE A 321 -13.36 -0.53 -12.30
C ILE A 321 -13.59 -1.92 -11.68
N TYR A 322 -12.56 -2.76 -11.63
CA TYR A 322 -12.66 -4.09 -11.04
C TYR A 322 -13.19 -4.04 -9.60
N TYR A 323 -12.68 -3.09 -8.80
CA TYR A 323 -13.15 -2.91 -7.42
C TYR A 323 -14.53 -2.27 -7.33
N THR A 324 -14.84 -1.30 -8.20
CA THR A 324 -16.17 -0.65 -8.21
C THR A 324 -17.29 -1.65 -8.53
N LEU A 325 -17.01 -2.69 -9.32
CA LEU A 325 -17.96 -3.78 -9.56
C LEU A 325 -18.18 -4.67 -8.32
N GLN A 326 -17.27 -4.64 -7.35
CA GLN A 326 -17.36 -5.41 -6.11
C GLN A 326 -17.78 -4.56 -4.91
N ILE A 327 -17.43 -3.27 -4.92
CA ILE A 327 -17.56 -2.35 -3.80
C ILE A 327 -18.05 -1.00 -4.34
N ASP A 328 -19.11 -0.45 -3.75
CA ASP A 328 -19.63 0.86 -4.14
C ASP A 328 -18.72 1.99 -3.60
N TYR A 329 -17.89 2.55 -4.48
CA TYR A 329 -16.98 3.64 -4.13
C TYR A 329 -17.71 4.94 -3.77
N ASP A 330 -18.86 5.23 -4.39
CA ASP A 330 -19.64 6.45 -4.12
C ASP A 330 -20.21 6.36 -2.68
N TYR A 331 -20.71 5.18 -2.30
CA TYR A 331 -21.16 4.94 -0.93
C TYR A 331 -20.01 5.02 0.09
N ILE A 332 -18.88 4.37 -0.21
CA ILE A 332 -17.73 4.34 0.72
C ILE A 332 -17.17 5.75 0.94
N VAL A 333 -16.98 6.53 -0.10
CA VAL A 333 -16.25 7.81 0.00
C VAL A 333 -17.17 8.97 0.33
N PHE A 334 -18.38 9.01 -0.22
CA PHE A 334 -19.30 10.15 -0.08
C PHE A 334 -20.56 9.82 0.71
N GLY A 335 -20.82 8.53 1.05
CA GLY A 335 -22.07 8.10 1.66
C GLY A 335 -23.29 8.27 0.75
N LEU A 336 -23.09 8.30 -0.57
CA LEU A 336 -24.15 8.41 -1.55
C LEU A 336 -24.66 7.01 -1.94
N PRO A 337 -26.00 6.81 -2.01
CA PRO A 337 -26.58 5.52 -2.41
C PRO A 337 -26.31 5.18 -3.88
#